data_bdfb077f00409942af24aaed1f1f39c3
#
_entry.id   bdfb077f00409942af24aaed1f1f39c3
#
_cell.length_a   1.000
_cell.length_b   1.000
_cell.length_c   1.000
_cell.angle_alpha   90.00
_cell.angle_beta   90.00
_cell.angle_gamma   90.00
#
_symmetry.space_group_name_H-M   'P 1'
#
loop_
_entity.id
_entity.type
_entity.pdbx_description
1 polymer ?
#
loop_
_entity_poly.entity_id
_entity_poly.type
_entity_poly.pdbx_seq_one_letter_code
_entity_poly.pdbx_strand_id
1 'polypeptide(L)'
;NVLAGLPVYNPSENVETSRTFYGFSVDALNLLDLFDVNVFMNIQEVDDVNDREAAGAEIRYFGGNRALIASVDYDFGYSELNSVAALGNWTFDNSLTVNGRFDWRNSPYLTTENALNGQPASSIQDLFLTYTEGEIRQLALDRSGAMQSFALGVSRPISERFQVSADVTASRYDGTPDSGGVRETPDSGTLIYSYLSLIGTSLIREGD
;
A
#
# COMPACT_ATOMS: atom_id res chain seq x y z
N ASN A 1 -11.39 -6.05 18.23
CA ASN A 1 -10.04 -6.45 18.62
C ASN A 1 -9.23 -5.19 18.86
N VAL A 2 -8.84 -4.95 20.14
CA VAL A 2 -7.90 -3.89 20.50
C VAL A 2 -6.49 -4.46 20.32
N LEU A 3 -5.76 -3.98 19.33
CA LEU A 3 -4.35 -4.31 19.17
C LEU A 3 -3.55 -3.18 19.83
N ALA A 4 -2.98 -3.43 21.00
CA ALA A 4 -2.00 -2.53 21.59
C ALA A 4 -0.77 -2.47 20.69
N GLY A 5 -0.44 -1.30 20.17
CA GLY A 5 0.76 -1.11 19.35
C GLY A 5 2.04 -1.31 20.15
N LEU A 6 3.08 -1.77 19.49
CA LEU A 6 4.42 -1.79 20.08
C LEU A 6 4.96 -0.36 20.18
N PRO A 7 5.70 -0.01 21.24
CA PRO A 7 6.35 1.29 21.33
C PRO A 7 7.29 1.49 20.13
N VAL A 8 7.22 2.68 19.52
CA VAL A 8 8.12 3.05 18.43
C VAL A 8 9.41 3.58 19.05
N TYR A 9 10.50 2.90 18.77
CA TYR A 9 11.81 3.36 19.19
C TYR A 9 12.22 4.57 18.33
N ASN A 10 12.34 5.74 18.96
CA ASN A 10 12.95 6.90 18.36
C ASN A 10 14.44 6.90 18.69
N PRO A 11 15.35 6.62 17.73
CA PRO A 11 16.77 6.48 18.01
C PRO A 11 17.45 7.79 18.46
N SER A 12 16.83 8.95 18.28
CA SER A 12 17.41 10.23 18.65
C SER A 12 17.15 10.63 20.11
N GLU A 13 16.08 10.15 20.78
CA GLU A 13 15.69 10.66 22.10
C GLU A 13 15.16 9.60 23.07
N ASN A 14 15.04 8.33 22.73
CA ASN A 14 14.41 7.29 23.56
C ASN A 14 12.99 7.65 24.05
N VAL A 15 12.21 8.39 23.27
CA VAL A 15 10.84 8.73 23.61
C VAL A 15 9.95 7.54 23.30
N GLU A 16 9.35 6.95 24.33
CA GLU A 16 8.31 5.95 24.16
C GLU A 16 7.01 6.65 23.75
N THR A 17 6.54 6.43 22.53
CA THR A 17 5.23 6.89 22.08
C THR A 17 4.19 5.81 22.39
N SER A 18 3.06 6.21 22.99
CA SER A 18 1.92 5.33 23.20
C SER A 18 1.09 5.27 21.92
N ARG A 19 0.83 4.08 21.40
CA ARG A 19 -0.05 3.89 20.24
C ARG A 19 -1.23 3.02 20.61
N THR A 20 -2.42 3.49 20.29
CA THR A 20 -3.67 2.77 20.47
C THR A 20 -4.37 2.61 19.13
N PHE A 21 -4.87 1.39 18.86
CA PHE A 21 -5.57 1.06 17.64
C PHE A 21 -6.96 0.56 17.98
N TYR A 22 -7.96 1.10 17.31
CA TYR A 22 -9.34 0.63 17.36
C TYR A 22 -9.75 0.26 15.94
N GLY A 23 -10.49 -0.83 15.79
CA GLY A 23 -10.98 -1.19 14.48
C GLY A 23 -12.07 -2.22 14.56
N PHE A 24 -12.85 -2.27 13.51
CA PHE A 24 -13.78 -3.35 13.24
C PHE A 24 -13.74 -3.70 11.76
N SER A 25 -14.09 -4.92 11.45
CA SER A 25 -14.32 -5.35 10.08
C SER A 25 -15.54 -6.25 10.00
N VAL A 26 -16.17 -6.24 8.83
CA VAL A 26 -17.31 -7.10 8.50
C VAL A 26 -16.99 -7.81 7.20
N ASP A 27 -17.09 -9.13 7.22
CA ASP A 27 -16.89 -9.98 6.05
C ASP A 27 -18.25 -10.51 5.56
N ALA A 28 -18.50 -10.37 4.26
CA ALA A 28 -19.55 -11.05 3.55
C ALA A 28 -18.92 -12.08 2.61
N LEU A 29 -19.05 -13.35 2.94
CA LEU A 29 -18.47 -14.46 2.20
C LEU A 29 -19.46 -15.05 1.20
N ASN A 30 -18.96 -15.51 0.06
CA ASN A 30 -19.74 -16.12 -1.01
C ASN A 30 -20.90 -15.25 -1.51
N LEU A 31 -20.72 -13.94 -1.54
CA LEU A 31 -21.71 -13.03 -2.09
C LEU A 31 -21.95 -13.36 -3.57
N LEU A 32 -23.20 -13.68 -3.94
CA LEU A 32 -23.56 -14.15 -5.29
C LEU A 32 -22.77 -15.40 -5.74
N ASP A 33 -22.34 -16.25 -4.81
CA ASP A 33 -21.53 -17.45 -5.05
C ASP A 33 -20.17 -17.19 -5.74
N LEU A 34 -19.70 -15.93 -5.76
CA LEU A 34 -18.54 -15.51 -6.54
C LEU A 34 -17.58 -14.60 -5.79
N PHE A 35 -18.08 -13.81 -4.85
CA PHE A 35 -17.30 -12.75 -4.23
C PHE A 35 -17.24 -12.89 -2.71
N ASP A 36 -16.06 -12.61 -2.15
CA ASP A 36 -15.91 -12.25 -0.76
C ASP A 36 -15.68 -10.75 -0.66
N VAL A 37 -16.37 -10.09 0.25
CA VAL A 37 -16.25 -8.64 0.48
C VAL A 37 -15.93 -8.42 1.95
N ASN A 38 -14.90 -7.65 2.23
CA ASN A 38 -14.57 -7.14 3.56
C ASN A 38 -14.72 -5.62 3.57
N VAL A 39 -15.34 -5.09 4.60
CA VAL A 39 -15.38 -3.64 4.90
C VAL A 39 -14.78 -3.44 6.27
N PHE A 40 -13.91 -2.48 6.42
CA PHE A 40 -13.21 -2.21 7.67
C PHE A 40 -13.14 -0.72 8.00
N MET A 41 -12.98 -0.43 9.29
CA MET A 41 -12.68 0.88 9.81
C MET A 41 -11.56 0.76 10.84
N ASN A 42 -10.59 1.67 10.78
CA ASN A 42 -9.46 1.73 11.69
C ASN A 42 -9.28 3.16 12.20
N ILE A 43 -9.09 3.28 13.50
CA ILE A 43 -8.72 4.53 14.17
C ILE A 43 -7.40 4.26 14.89
N GLN A 44 -6.45 5.15 14.71
CA GLN A 44 -5.14 5.12 15.36
C GLN A 44 -4.93 6.41 16.12
N GLU A 45 -4.53 6.30 17.38
CA GLU A 45 -4.12 7.40 18.22
C GLU A 45 -2.64 7.23 18.59
N VAL A 46 -1.91 8.33 18.61
CA VAL A 46 -0.52 8.40 19.07
C VAL A 46 -0.47 9.46 20.17
N ASP A 47 -0.08 9.06 21.38
CA ASP A 47 -0.03 9.92 22.56
C ASP A 47 -1.34 10.70 22.80
N ASP A 48 -2.47 10.00 22.73
CA ASP A 48 -3.82 10.53 22.86
C ASP A 48 -4.24 11.57 21.77
N VAL A 49 -3.48 11.64 20.67
CA VAL A 49 -3.83 12.45 19.49
C VAL A 49 -4.29 11.54 18.36
N ASN A 50 -5.37 11.92 17.69
CA ASN A 50 -5.83 11.19 16.50
C ASN A 50 -4.75 11.27 15.40
N ASP A 51 -4.17 10.12 15.09
CA ASP A 51 -3.12 9.98 14.10
C ASP A 51 -3.67 9.54 12.73
N ARG A 52 -4.72 8.69 12.76
CA ARG A 52 -5.37 8.20 11.55
C ARG A 52 -6.81 7.78 11.82
N GLU A 53 -7.71 8.10 10.90
CA GLU A 53 -9.10 7.68 10.93
C GLU A 53 -9.53 7.26 9.53
N ALA A 54 -9.52 5.95 9.26
CA ALA A 54 -9.70 5.43 7.92
C ALA A 54 -10.77 4.34 7.85
N ALA A 55 -11.46 4.27 6.72
CA ALA A 55 -12.26 3.12 6.35
C ALA A 55 -11.88 2.64 4.96
N GLY A 56 -12.12 1.35 4.72
CA GLY A 56 -11.81 0.75 3.44
C GLY A 56 -12.68 -0.45 3.15
N ALA A 57 -12.48 -0.96 1.95
CA ALA A 57 -13.13 -2.17 1.48
C ALA A 57 -12.14 -3.01 0.68
N GLU A 58 -12.33 -4.31 0.74
CA GLU A 58 -11.65 -5.28 -0.11
C GLU A 58 -12.68 -6.20 -0.75
N ILE A 59 -12.51 -6.46 -2.04
CA ILE A 59 -13.29 -7.45 -2.79
C ILE A 59 -12.35 -8.51 -3.33
N ARG A 60 -12.75 -9.77 -3.17
CA ARG A 60 -12.05 -10.93 -3.70
C ARG A 60 -12.98 -11.72 -4.59
N TYR A 61 -12.48 -12.10 -5.74
CA TYR A 61 -13.16 -12.99 -6.67
C TYR A 61 -12.26 -14.18 -6.98
N PHE A 62 -12.78 -15.37 -6.84
CA PHE A 62 -12.10 -16.63 -7.17
C PHE A 62 -13.01 -17.49 -8.05
N GLY A 63 -12.74 -17.52 -9.32
CA GLY A 63 -13.40 -18.41 -10.27
C GLY A 63 -12.38 -19.37 -10.88
N GLY A 64 -12.72 -20.58 -11.17
CA GLY A 64 -11.86 -21.69 -11.59
C GLY A 64 -10.47 -21.37 -12.16
N ASN A 65 -10.40 -20.51 -13.17
CA ASN A 65 -9.14 -20.11 -13.82
C ASN A 65 -8.83 -18.60 -13.69
N ARG A 66 -9.51 -17.89 -12.77
CA ARG A 66 -9.40 -16.44 -12.58
C ARG A 66 -9.39 -16.12 -11.11
N ALA A 67 -8.58 -15.13 -10.71
CA ALA A 67 -8.65 -14.52 -9.40
C ALA A 67 -8.48 -13.00 -9.54
N LEU A 68 -9.21 -12.25 -8.74
CA LEU A 68 -9.07 -10.80 -8.60
C LEU A 68 -9.20 -10.44 -7.13
N ILE A 69 -8.30 -9.59 -6.66
CA ILE A 69 -8.40 -8.94 -5.35
C ILE A 69 -8.24 -7.45 -5.60
N ALA A 70 -9.14 -6.66 -5.06
CA ALA A 70 -9.04 -5.20 -5.11
C ALA A 70 -9.38 -4.61 -3.75
N SER A 71 -8.69 -3.55 -3.38
CA SER A 71 -8.91 -2.85 -2.11
C SER A 71 -8.81 -1.35 -2.27
N VAL A 72 -9.50 -0.63 -1.40
CA VAL A 72 -9.46 0.82 -1.27
C VAL A 72 -9.43 1.20 0.21
N ASP A 73 -8.67 2.23 0.53
CA ASP A 73 -8.56 2.81 1.87
C ASP A 73 -8.67 4.34 1.75
N TYR A 74 -9.59 4.92 2.51
CA TYR A 74 -9.87 6.35 2.55
C TYR A 74 -9.74 6.87 3.98
N ASP A 75 -8.97 7.92 4.17
CA ASP A 75 -8.78 8.58 5.45
C ASP A 75 -9.76 9.74 5.62
N PHE A 76 -10.64 9.64 6.63
CA PHE A 76 -11.64 10.67 6.93
C PHE A 76 -11.02 11.88 7.64
N GLY A 77 -10.00 11.66 8.46
CA GLY A 77 -9.31 12.73 9.17
C GLY A 77 -8.67 13.72 8.20
N TYR A 78 -8.15 13.20 7.10
CA TYR A 78 -7.54 14.00 6.02
C TYR A 78 -8.48 14.27 4.85
N SER A 79 -9.62 13.59 4.76
CA SER A 79 -10.53 13.61 3.61
C SER A 79 -9.81 13.22 2.30
N GLU A 80 -8.90 12.27 2.38
CA GLU A 80 -8.03 11.85 1.30
C GLU A 80 -8.06 10.34 1.05
N LEU A 81 -7.89 9.94 -0.19
CA LEU A 81 -7.64 8.55 -0.56
C LEU A 81 -6.22 8.18 -0.14
N ASN A 82 -6.06 7.10 0.61
CA ASN A 82 -4.77 6.68 1.11
C ASN A 82 -4.15 5.52 0.32
N SER A 83 -4.98 4.60 -0.16
CA SER A 83 -4.51 3.58 -1.10
C SER A 83 -5.62 2.98 -1.97
N VAL A 84 -5.24 2.56 -3.15
CA VAL A 84 -6.01 1.69 -4.04
C VAL A 84 -5.08 0.62 -4.56
N ALA A 85 -5.46 -0.64 -4.41
CA ALA A 85 -4.70 -1.75 -4.96
C ALA A 85 -5.63 -2.72 -5.70
N ALA A 86 -5.11 -3.30 -6.76
CA ALA A 86 -5.77 -4.39 -7.46
C ALA A 86 -4.74 -5.37 -7.97
N LEU A 87 -5.01 -6.65 -7.84
CA LEU A 87 -4.20 -7.70 -8.43
C LEU A 87 -5.12 -8.78 -8.99
N GLY A 88 -4.71 -9.38 -10.09
CA GLY A 88 -5.49 -10.45 -10.67
C GLY A 88 -4.68 -11.33 -11.58
N ASN A 89 -5.17 -12.53 -11.77
CA ASN A 89 -4.66 -13.44 -12.78
C ASN A 89 -5.81 -14.10 -13.56
N TRP A 90 -5.50 -14.50 -14.76
CA TRP A 90 -6.40 -15.25 -15.61
C TRP A 90 -5.60 -16.27 -16.45
N THR A 91 -5.92 -17.53 -16.29
CA THR A 91 -5.39 -18.59 -17.15
C THR A 91 -6.45 -18.96 -18.18
N PHE A 92 -6.11 -18.79 -19.46
CA PHE A 92 -6.95 -19.11 -20.60
C PHE A 92 -6.88 -20.61 -20.94
N ASP A 93 -7.83 -21.12 -21.72
CA ASP A 93 -7.90 -22.53 -22.10
C ASP A 93 -6.67 -22.99 -22.90
N ASN A 94 -5.98 -22.08 -23.58
CA ASN A 94 -4.73 -22.33 -24.29
C ASN A 94 -3.48 -22.29 -23.40
N SER A 95 -3.67 -22.36 -22.09
CA SER A 95 -2.62 -22.28 -21.06
C SER A 95 -1.82 -20.97 -21.03
N LEU A 96 -2.31 -19.92 -21.71
CA LEU A 96 -1.77 -18.58 -21.52
C LEU A 96 -2.26 -18.04 -20.16
N THR A 97 -1.34 -17.64 -19.30
CA THR A 97 -1.67 -16.95 -18.05
C THR A 97 -1.29 -15.47 -18.16
N VAL A 98 -2.22 -14.62 -17.81
CA VAL A 98 -2.01 -13.18 -17.70
C VAL A 98 -2.19 -12.78 -16.24
N ASN A 99 -1.26 -12.03 -15.68
CA ASN A 99 -1.33 -11.45 -14.35
C ASN A 99 -1.14 -9.94 -14.43
N GLY A 100 -1.92 -9.22 -13.64
CA GLY A 100 -1.86 -7.78 -13.55
C GLY A 100 -1.85 -7.34 -12.10
N ARG A 101 -1.15 -6.22 -11.83
CA ARG A 101 -1.17 -5.55 -10.55
C ARG A 101 -1.22 -4.04 -10.77
N PHE A 102 -2.04 -3.38 -10.00
CA PHE A 102 -2.06 -1.94 -9.84
C PHE A 102 -1.94 -1.61 -8.34
N ASP A 103 -1.15 -0.61 -8.00
CA ASP A 103 -0.98 -0.11 -6.65
C ASP A 103 -0.81 1.41 -6.74
N TRP A 104 -1.67 2.14 -6.06
CA TRP A 104 -1.57 3.56 -5.82
C TRP A 104 -1.71 3.80 -4.33
N ARG A 105 -0.81 4.56 -3.74
CA ARG A 105 -0.84 4.86 -2.31
C ARG A 105 -0.04 6.10 -1.96
N ASN A 106 -0.39 6.74 -0.85
CA ASN A 106 0.48 7.71 -0.21
C ASN A 106 1.69 6.98 0.40
N SER A 107 2.87 7.56 0.24
CA SER A 107 4.14 7.00 0.74
C SER A 107 4.96 8.11 1.43
N PRO A 108 5.13 8.06 2.76
CA PRO A 108 4.50 7.11 3.69
C PRO A 108 2.97 7.20 3.69
N TYR A 109 2.29 6.21 4.25
CA TYR A 109 0.85 6.30 4.49
C TYR A 109 0.52 7.56 5.30
N LEU A 110 -0.66 8.12 5.02
CA LEU A 110 -1.10 9.36 5.63
C LEU A 110 -1.40 9.14 7.11
N THR A 111 -0.62 9.78 7.97
CA THR A 111 -0.79 9.82 9.42
C THR A 111 -0.33 11.18 9.93
N THR A 112 -0.89 11.63 11.05
CA THR A 112 -0.51 12.90 11.69
C THR A 112 0.96 12.89 12.13
N GLU A 113 1.47 11.73 12.50
CA GLU A 113 2.87 11.53 12.88
C GLU A 113 3.85 11.89 11.75
N ASN A 114 3.43 11.83 10.48
CA ASN A 114 4.27 12.27 9.36
C ASN A 114 4.70 13.73 9.48
N ALA A 115 3.89 14.57 10.16
CA ALA A 115 4.24 15.97 10.39
C ALA A 115 5.52 16.16 11.22
N LEU A 116 5.93 15.17 12.02
CA LEU A 116 7.16 15.20 12.81
C LEU A 116 8.42 15.11 11.95
N ASN A 117 8.31 14.57 10.72
CA ASN A 117 9.46 14.39 9.86
C ASN A 117 10.14 15.72 9.53
N GLY A 118 11.39 15.86 9.98
CA GLY A 118 12.21 17.06 9.80
C GLY A 118 11.86 18.24 10.75
N GLN A 119 11.02 18.01 11.74
CA GLN A 119 10.72 18.97 12.80
C GLN A 119 11.63 18.74 14.02
N PRO A 120 11.94 19.78 14.81
CA PRO A 120 12.65 19.64 16.09
C PRO A 120 11.77 19.04 17.20
N ALA A 121 10.45 19.01 17.01
CA ALA A 121 9.49 18.42 17.94
C ALA A 121 9.66 16.91 18.03
N SER A 122 9.56 16.35 19.23
CA SER A 122 9.69 14.92 19.51
C SER A 122 8.35 14.18 19.58
N SER A 123 7.25 14.91 19.70
CA SER A 123 5.89 14.37 19.77
C SER A 123 4.91 15.26 19.00
N ILE A 124 3.72 14.71 18.70
CA ILE A 124 2.64 15.50 18.09
C ILE A 124 2.17 16.61 19.06
N GLN A 125 2.17 16.34 20.38
CA GLN A 125 1.85 17.38 21.38
C GLN A 125 2.83 18.53 21.34
N ASP A 126 4.13 18.28 21.11
CA ASP A 126 5.11 19.35 20.98
C ASP A 126 4.87 20.21 19.73
N LEU A 127 4.35 19.62 18.65
CA LEU A 127 3.96 20.39 17.46
C LEU A 127 2.83 21.38 17.77
N PHE A 128 1.86 21.04 18.63
CA PHE A 128 0.78 21.94 19.03
C PHE A 128 1.26 23.20 19.79
N LEU A 129 2.50 23.19 20.31
CA LEU A 129 3.09 24.41 20.91
C LEU A 129 3.44 25.46 19.85
N THR A 130 3.58 25.05 18.58
CA THR A 130 4.05 25.91 17.49
C THR A 130 3.05 26.03 16.34
N TYR A 131 2.29 24.97 16.08
CA TYR A 131 1.39 24.85 14.95
C TYR A 131 -0.05 24.60 15.42
N THR A 132 -1.01 25.08 14.63
CA THR A 132 -2.42 24.70 14.77
C THR A 132 -2.65 23.29 14.22
N GLU A 133 -3.77 22.67 14.59
CA GLU A 133 -4.15 21.35 14.07
C GLU A 133 -4.19 21.29 12.54
N GLY A 134 -4.73 22.35 11.91
CA GLY A 134 -4.77 22.44 10.44
C GLY A 134 -3.39 22.51 9.79
N GLU A 135 -2.44 23.23 10.42
CA GLU A 135 -1.05 23.30 9.96
C GLU A 135 -0.32 21.96 10.14
N ILE A 136 -0.55 21.26 11.26
CA ILE A 136 0.00 19.92 11.48
C ILE A 136 -0.52 18.95 10.43
N ARG A 137 -1.82 18.98 10.13
CA ARG A 137 -2.41 18.16 9.06
C ARG A 137 -1.80 18.49 7.70
N GLN A 138 -1.60 19.77 7.39
CA GLN A 138 -0.96 20.16 6.13
C GLN A 138 0.50 19.69 6.08
N LEU A 139 1.26 19.81 7.17
CA LEU A 139 2.62 19.28 7.26
C LEU A 139 2.64 17.75 6.99
N ALA A 140 1.69 17.01 7.55
CA ALA A 140 1.59 15.57 7.33
C ALA A 140 1.30 15.22 5.85
N LEU A 141 0.38 15.96 5.21
CA LEU A 141 0.11 15.85 3.79
C LEU A 141 1.36 16.14 2.94
N ASP A 142 2.06 17.22 3.25
CA ASP A 142 3.27 17.63 2.54
C ASP A 142 4.45 16.63 2.70
N ARG A 143 4.36 15.69 3.65
CA ARG A 143 5.32 14.61 3.85
C ARG A 143 4.96 13.31 3.15
N SER A 144 3.78 13.26 2.53
CA SER A 144 3.25 12.06 1.89
C SER A 144 3.14 12.30 0.39
N GLY A 145 3.99 11.66 -0.39
CA GLY A 145 3.93 11.70 -1.85
C GLY A 145 3.16 10.51 -2.41
N ALA A 146 2.43 10.68 -3.51
CA ALA A 146 1.75 9.57 -4.16
C ALA A 146 2.76 8.64 -4.85
N MET A 147 2.67 7.36 -4.56
CA MET A 147 3.40 6.30 -5.25
C MET A 147 2.44 5.49 -6.11
N GLN A 148 2.78 5.29 -7.36
CA GLN A 148 2.00 4.53 -8.33
C GLN A 148 2.84 3.40 -8.89
N SER A 149 2.26 2.22 -9.04
CA SER A 149 2.90 1.08 -9.68
C SER A 149 1.89 0.28 -10.49
N PHE A 150 2.28 -0.09 -11.68
CA PHE A 150 1.53 -0.99 -12.55
C PHE A 150 2.46 -2.10 -13.01
N ALA A 151 2.01 -3.35 -12.93
CA ALA A 151 2.72 -4.49 -13.46
C ALA A 151 1.79 -5.36 -14.30
N LEU A 152 2.30 -5.84 -15.42
CA LEU A 152 1.62 -6.79 -16.29
C LEU A 152 2.58 -7.91 -16.64
N GLY A 153 2.17 -9.16 -16.43
CA GLY A 153 2.91 -10.34 -16.76
C GLY A 153 2.11 -11.28 -17.66
N VAL A 154 2.79 -11.96 -18.53
CA VAL A 154 2.23 -13.03 -19.34
C VAL A 154 3.15 -14.24 -19.30
N SER A 155 2.58 -15.43 -19.19
CA SER A 155 3.35 -16.67 -19.25
C SER A 155 2.60 -17.75 -20.01
N ARG A 156 3.35 -18.61 -20.70
CA ARG A 156 2.78 -19.74 -21.45
C ARG A 156 3.77 -20.90 -21.54
N PRO A 157 3.35 -22.12 -21.27
CA PRO A 157 4.11 -23.31 -21.65
C PRO A 157 4.16 -23.39 -23.18
N ILE A 158 5.36 -23.54 -23.75
CA ILE A 158 5.59 -23.75 -25.20
C ILE A 158 5.85 -25.20 -25.53
N SER A 159 6.18 -26.00 -24.52
CA SER A 159 6.25 -27.46 -24.59
C SER A 159 6.11 -28.04 -23.17
N GLU A 160 6.13 -29.37 -23.05
CA GLU A 160 6.11 -30.07 -21.75
C GLU A 160 7.30 -29.67 -20.82
N ARG A 161 8.40 -29.19 -21.41
CA ARG A 161 9.63 -28.89 -20.71
C ARG A 161 9.97 -27.41 -20.66
N PHE A 162 9.32 -26.58 -21.48
CA PHE A 162 9.68 -25.14 -21.56
C PHE A 162 8.47 -24.25 -21.38
N GLN A 163 8.68 -23.23 -20.58
CA GLN A 163 7.75 -22.11 -20.38
C GLN A 163 8.44 -20.80 -20.69
N VAL A 164 7.75 -19.91 -21.40
CA VAL A 164 8.18 -18.53 -21.62
C VAL A 164 7.33 -17.60 -20.76
N SER A 165 7.95 -16.56 -20.21
CA SER A 165 7.25 -15.47 -19.57
C SER A 165 7.85 -14.12 -19.95
N ALA A 166 7.01 -13.09 -19.95
CA ALA A 166 7.40 -11.70 -20.12
C ALA A 166 6.63 -10.84 -19.12
N ASP A 167 7.35 -9.92 -18.48
CA ASP A 167 6.80 -9.02 -17.48
C ASP A 167 7.23 -7.58 -17.77
N VAL A 168 6.33 -6.63 -17.51
CA VAL A 168 6.63 -5.21 -17.53
C VAL A 168 6.09 -4.57 -16.26
N THR A 169 6.88 -3.73 -15.64
CA THR A 169 6.48 -2.92 -14.47
C THR A 169 6.81 -1.47 -14.74
N ALA A 170 5.85 -0.60 -14.50
CA ALA A 170 6.03 0.84 -14.51
C ALA A 170 5.73 1.37 -13.11
N SER A 171 6.57 2.26 -12.59
CA SER A 171 6.36 2.89 -11.28
C SER A 171 6.74 4.36 -11.34
N ARG A 172 6.08 5.16 -10.50
CA ARG A 172 6.30 6.58 -10.34
C ARG A 172 6.06 6.98 -8.89
N TYR A 173 6.86 7.93 -8.40
CA TYR A 173 6.67 8.64 -7.15
C TYR A 173 6.55 10.13 -7.45
N ASP A 174 5.47 10.78 -7.00
CA ASP A 174 5.16 12.18 -7.35
C ASP A 174 6.01 13.20 -6.54
N GLY A 175 6.79 12.73 -5.57
CA GLY A 175 7.59 13.60 -4.73
C GLY A 175 6.78 14.27 -3.62
N THR A 176 7.42 15.18 -2.90
CA THR A 176 6.81 15.99 -1.82
C THR A 176 7.27 17.43 -1.93
N PRO A 177 6.41 18.43 -1.60
CA PRO A 177 6.78 19.84 -1.67
C PRO A 177 7.79 20.25 -0.59
N ASP A 178 8.43 21.40 -0.78
CA ASP A 178 9.17 22.10 0.28
C ASP A 178 8.15 22.63 1.31
N SER A 179 8.29 22.20 2.56
CA SER A 179 7.34 22.56 3.61
C SER A 179 7.96 22.37 5.01
N GLY A 180 7.63 23.24 5.97
CA GLY A 180 8.03 23.14 7.38
C GLY A 180 9.54 22.95 7.57
N GLY A 181 10.39 23.59 6.75
CA GLY A 181 11.85 23.50 6.84
C GLY A 181 12.46 22.23 6.23
N VAL A 182 11.64 21.34 5.67
CA VAL A 182 12.11 20.17 4.90
C VAL A 182 12.06 20.49 3.41
N ARG A 183 13.15 20.20 2.72
CA ARG A 183 13.22 20.42 1.27
C ARG A 183 12.33 19.46 0.50
N GLU A 184 11.88 19.89 -0.65
CA GLU A 184 11.15 19.04 -1.60
C GLU A 184 11.88 17.73 -1.90
N THR A 185 11.13 16.67 -2.06
CA THR A 185 11.62 15.44 -2.70
C THR A 185 11.12 15.47 -4.14
N PRO A 186 12.02 15.43 -5.13
CA PRO A 186 11.60 15.53 -6.53
C PRO A 186 10.77 14.30 -6.96
N ASP A 187 9.91 14.51 -7.96
CA ASP A 187 9.26 13.43 -8.70
C ASP A 187 10.31 12.48 -9.31
N SER A 188 10.11 11.18 -9.17
CA SER A 188 11.04 10.17 -9.69
C SER A 188 11.00 10.04 -11.22
N GLY A 189 10.03 10.66 -11.89
CA GLY A 189 9.66 10.27 -13.24
C GLY A 189 9.07 8.85 -13.30
N THR A 190 8.78 8.38 -14.50
CA THR A 190 8.30 7.01 -14.70
C THR A 190 9.47 6.07 -14.90
N LEU A 191 9.62 5.11 -14.01
CA LEU A 191 10.60 4.02 -14.10
C LEU A 191 9.93 2.81 -14.74
N ILE A 192 10.52 2.26 -15.80
CA ILE A 192 9.99 1.08 -16.49
C ILE A 192 11.04 -0.02 -16.45
N TYR A 193 10.60 -1.20 -15.99
CA TYR A 193 11.38 -2.43 -15.99
C TYR A 193 10.67 -3.48 -16.83
N SER A 194 11.42 -4.22 -17.62
CA SER A 194 10.90 -5.36 -18.38
C SER A 194 11.79 -6.58 -18.17
N TYR A 195 11.19 -7.74 -18.13
CA TYR A 195 11.85 -8.99 -17.95
C TYR A 195 11.30 -10.04 -18.93
N LEU A 196 12.19 -10.81 -19.54
CA LEU A 196 11.86 -11.97 -20.38
C LEU A 196 12.55 -13.20 -19.80
N SER A 197 11.82 -14.27 -19.63
CA SER A 197 12.31 -15.52 -19.07
C SER A 197 11.93 -16.72 -19.92
N LEU A 198 12.86 -17.67 -20.01
CA LEU A 198 12.62 -19.01 -20.51
C LEU A 198 13.02 -19.99 -19.40
N ILE A 199 12.07 -20.76 -18.93
CA ILE A 199 12.28 -21.77 -17.88
C ILE A 199 12.19 -23.14 -18.53
N GLY A 200 13.19 -23.97 -18.26
CA GLY A 200 13.19 -25.39 -18.67
C GLY A 200 13.20 -26.29 -17.43
N THR A 201 12.42 -27.36 -17.46
CA THR A 201 12.34 -28.37 -16.39
C THR A 201 12.77 -29.74 -16.93
N SER A 202 13.34 -30.59 -16.08
CA SER A 202 13.77 -31.96 -16.42
C SER A 202 14.71 -32.00 -17.63
N LEU A 203 15.68 -31.07 -17.70
CA LEU A 203 16.60 -30.93 -18.83
C LEU A 203 17.73 -31.96 -18.79
N ILE A 204 18.16 -32.38 -17.61
CA ILE A 204 19.28 -33.29 -17.39
C ILE A 204 18.78 -34.62 -16.81
N ARG A 205 17.90 -34.58 -15.82
CA ARG A 205 17.27 -35.75 -15.20
C ARG A 205 15.79 -35.49 -14.98
N GLU A 206 15.00 -36.57 -14.90
CA GLU A 206 13.60 -36.48 -14.53
C GLU A 206 13.49 -35.95 -13.09
N GLY A 207 12.86 -34.77 -12.91
CA GLY A 207 12.71 -34.10 -11.62
C GLY A 207 13.65 -32.90 -11.37
N ASP A 208 14.49 -32.52 -12.36
CA ASP A 208 15.29 -31.29 -12.28
C ASP A 208 14.43 -30.03 -12.45
#